data_4fb3ce5a2021a447f75dc710ae71599b
#
_entry.id   4fb3ce5a2021a447f75dc710ae71599b
#
_cell.length_a   1.000
_cell.length_b   1.000
_cell.length_c   1.000
_cell.angle_alpha   90.00
_cell.angle_beta   90.00
_cell.angle_gamma   90.00
#
_symmetry.space_group_name_H-M   'P 1'
#
loop_
_entity.id
_entity.type
_entity.pdbx_description
1 polymer ?
#
loop_
_entity_poly.entity_id
_entity_poly.type
_entity_poly.pdbx_seq_one_letter_code
_entity_poly.pdbx_strand_id
1 'polypeptide(L)'
;MQGYIHQLESFGCADGPGSRFIIFFAGCPLRCLYCHNPDSWKMTDGKLYTVEELLTEAETCRAYWGTKGGITVSGGEPLFQIDFLLELFTECKKRNINTCIDTSGGVFKTKEEDSEWFQKFEKLMQVTDILLVDIKHINEEEHKKLTGISGLPNRKMFAYLDQINKPIWIRHVLVPGITDKDEFLIQTRDFIRTLHNVQRVEILPYHGLGAMKYKDLGIEYPLEKLESPTKESVMHAKE
;
A
#
# COMPACT_ATOMS: atom_id res chain seq x y z
N MET A 1 11.31 -19.10 6.01
CA MET A 1 10.84 -18.85 4.62
C MET A 1 11.63 -17.71 4.00
N GLN A 2 11.65 -17.58 2.66
CA GLN A 2 12.26 -16.42 1.97
C GLN A 2 11.19 -15.64 1.20
N GLY A 3 11.34 -14.30 1.16
CA GLY A 3 10.48 -13.39 0.39
C GLY A 3 11.28 -12.66 -0.67
N TYR A 4 10.62 -12.30 -1.76
CA TYR A 4 11.17 -11.46 -2.82
C TYR A 4 11.03 -9.99 -2.46
N ILE A 5 12.14 -9.31 -2.21
CA ILE A 5 12.21 -7.92 -1.78
C ILE A 5 12.84 -7.09 -2.90
N HIS A 6 12.15 -6.00 -3.25
CA HIS A 6 12.61 -5.07 -4.28
C HIS A 6 13.66 -4.10 -3.75
N GLN A 7 13.38 -3.48 -2.59
CA GLN A 7 14.24 -2.44 -2.02
C GLN A 7 14.05 -2.34 -0.50
N LEU A 8 15.05 -1.83 0.20
CA LEU A 8 15.00 -1.46 1.61
C LEU A 8 15.26 0.04 1.75
N GLU A 9 14.55 0.72 2.67
CA GLU A 9 14.74 2.14 2.97
C GLU A 9 14.74 2.37 4.48
N SER A 10 15.78 3.05 4.97
CA SER A 10 16.04 3.17 6.40
C SER A 10 15.18 4.22 7.12
N PHE A 11 14.67 5.23 6.40
CA PHE A 11 14.02 6.40 7.00
C PHE A 11 12.79 6.88 6.23
N GLY A 12 11.70 6.11 6.27
CA GLY A 12 10.41 6.56 5.77
C GLY A 12 9.68 7.40 6.82
N CYS A 13 9.35 8.64 6.48
CA CYS A 13 8.56 9.53 7.35
C CYS A 13 7.11 9.68 6.90
N ALA A 14 6.78 9.21 5.69
CA ALA A 14 5.46 9.29 5.09
C ALA A 14 4.72 7.94 5.02
N ASP A 15 5.36 6.87 5.48
CA ASP A 15 4.89 5.49 5.27
C ASP A 15 4.34 4.86 6.55
N GLY A 16 3.60 5.65 7.31
CA GLY A 16 2.98 5.28 8.57
C GLY A 16 3.40 6.17 9.75
N PRO A 17 2.97 5.83 10.96
CA PRO A 17 3.27 6.64 12.15
C PRO A 17 4.74 6.55 12.55
N GLY A 18 5.35 7.70 12.85
CA GLY A 18 6.75 7.81 13.27
C GLY A 18 7.74 7.65 12.12
N SER A 19 9.02 7.43 12.46
CA SER A 19 10.04 7.06 11.48
C SER A 19 10.05 5.56 11.28
N ARG A 20 10.16 5.09 10.04
CA ARG A 20 9.98 3.68 9.72
C ARG A 20 11.10 3.13 8.85
N PHE A 21 11.45 1.88 9.09
CA PHE A 21 12.20 1.08 8.13
C PHE A 21 11.21 0.49 7.13
N ILE A 22 11.42 0.73 5.84
CA ILE A 22 10.49 0.31 4.81
C ILE A 22 11.08 -0.87 4.03
N ILE A 23 10.27 -1.92 3.90
CA ILE A 23 10.60 -3.10 3.11
C ILE A 23 9.67 -3.11 1.89
N PHE A 24 10.20 -2.79 0.72
CA PHE A 24 9.47 -2.83 -0.54
C PHE A 24 9.48 -4.25 -1.09
N PHE A 25 8.32 -4.89 -1.08
CA PHE A 25 8.13 -6.22 -1.65
C PHE A 25 8.12 -6.17 -3.18
N ALA A 26 8.64 -7.21 -3.83
CA ALA A 26 8.48 -7.43 -5.25
C ALA A 26 7.20 -8.25 -5.54
N GLY A 27 6.65 -8.06 -6.73
CA GLY A 27 5.41 -8.69 -7.17
C GLY A 27 4.20 -7.79 -6.94
N CYS A 28 3.52 -7.41 -8.02
CA CYS A 28 2.27 -6.65 -7.97
C CYS A 28 1.37 -7.06 -9.14
N PRO A 29 0.11 -7.46 -8.90
CA PRO A 29 -0.81 -7.78 -10.00
C PRO A 29 -1.42 -6.54 -10.65
N LEU A 30 -1.34 -5.36 -10.00
CA LEU A 30 -1.85 -4.12 -10.54
C LEU A 30 -0.91 -3.55 -11.61
N ARG A 31 -1.49 -2.76 -12.52
CA ARG A 31 -0.78 -1.98 -13.54
C ARG A 31 -1.26 -0.52 -13.50
N CYS A 32 -1.13 0.09 -12.31
CA CYS A 32 -1.55 1.47 -12.11
C CYS A 32 -0.86 2.39 -13.11
N LEU A 33 -1.61 3.23 -13.83
CA LEU A 33 -1.06 4.13 -14.84
C LEU A 33 -0.01 5.09 -14.29
N TYR A 34 -0.12 5.44 -13.00
CA TYR A 34 0.82 6.32 -12.29
C TYR A 34 1.83 5.56 -11.42
N CYS A 35 2.08 4.29 -11.68
CA CYS A 35 2.99 3.51 -10.82
C CYS A 35 4.38 4.13 -10.77
N HIS A 36 4.92 4.32 -9.56
CA HIS A 36 6.28 4.84 -9.37
C HIS A 36 7.35 3.73 -9.37
N ASN A 37 6.92 2.47 -9.18
CA ASN A 37 7.82 1.33 -9.05
C ASN A 37 7.45 0.20 -10.04
N PRO A 38 7.46 0.47 -11.37
CA PRO A 38 7.18 -0.57 -12.37
C PRO A 38 8.21 -1.72 -12.32
N ASP A 39 9.40 -1.43 -11.82
CA ASP A 39 10.49 -2.36 -11.55
C ASP A 39 10.19 -3.36 -10.40
N SER A 40 9.14 -3.13 -9.63
CA SER A 40 8.64 -4.07 -8.60
C SER A 40 7.51 -5.00 -9.09
N TRP A 41 7.06 -4.91 -10.32
CA TRP A 41 5.90 -5.66 -10.80
C TRP A 41 6.10 -7.17 -10.83
N LYS A 42 7.29 -7.62 -11.26
CA LYS A 42 7.61 -9.04 -11.29
C LYS A 42 8.25 -9.46 -9.96
N MET A 43 7.74 -10.53 -9.38
CA MET A 43 8.30 -11.07 -8.14
C MET A 43 9.78 -11.46 -8.30
N THR A 44 10.13 -12.05 -9.42
CA THR A 44 11.50 -12.53 -9.72
C THR A 44 12.53 -11.42 -9.93
N ASP A 45 12.10 -10.16 -10.08
CA ASP A 45 13.01 -9.01 -10.19
C ASP A 45 13.51 -8.56 -8.79
N GLY A 46 12.89 -9.06 -7.72
CA GLY A 46 13.33 -8.87 -6.34
C GLY A 46 14.46 -9.82 -5.94
N LYS A 47 15.20 -9.44 -4.88
CA LYS A 47 16.16 -10.31 -4.21
C LYS A 47 15.48 -11.14 -3.13
N LEU A 48 15.95 -12.36 -2.95
CA LEU A 48 15.47 -13.23 -1.86
C LEU A 48 16.12 -12.82 -0.53
N TYR A 49 15.27 -12.64 0.48
CA TYR A 49 15.68 -12.38 1.86
C TYR A 49 14.95 -13.34 2.80
N THR A 50 15.63 -13.77 3.83
CA THR A 50 15.03 -14.39 5.00
C THR A 50 14.47 -13.33 5.95
N VAL A 51 13.56 -13.72 6.83
CA VAL A 51 13.04 -12.84 7.88
C VAL A 51 14.18 -12.31 8.79
N GLU A 52 15.14 -13.17 9.13
CA GLU A 52 16.25 -12.79 10.00
C GLU A 52 17.17 -11.74 9.36
N GLU A 53 17.48 -11.87 8.07
CA GLU A 53 18.28 -10.87 7.33
C GLU A 53 17.58 -9.50 7.34
N LEU A 54 16.26 -9.47 7.05
CA LEU A 54 15.49 -8.22 7.06
C LEU A 54 15.42 -7.58 8.44
N LEU A 55 15.22 -8.37 9.49
CA LEU A 55 15.13 -7.84 10.86
C LEU A 55 16.49 -7.37 11.37
N THR A 56 17.58 -8.06 11.02
CA THR A 56 18.94 -7.63 11.34
C THR A 56 19.23 -6.27 10.72
N GLU A 57 18.89 -6.08 9.44
CA GLU A 57 19.06 -4.79 8.76
C GLU A 57 18.18 -3.70 9.38
N ALA A 58 16.90 -3.98 9.59
CA ALA A 58 15.95 -3.03 10.17
C ALA A 58 16.35 -2.57 11.58
N GLU A 59 16.85 -3.47 12.43
CA GLU A 59 17.23 -3.17 13.81
C GLU A 59 18.44 -2.22 13.90
N THR A 60 19.25 -2.10 12.86
CA THR A 60 20.31 -1.08 12.80
C THR A 60 19.74 0.34 12.91
N CYS A 61 18.50 0.54 12.48
CA CYS A 61 17.80 1.83 12.48
C CYS A 61 16.87 2.00 13.70
N ARG A 62 16.81 1.03 14.62
CA ARG A 62 15.84 0.99 15.72
C ARG A 62 15.86 2.24 16.61
N ALA A 63 17.05 2.82 16.83
CA ALA A 63 17.20 4.03 17.64
C ALA A 63 16.43 5.24 17.08
N TYR A 64 16.11 5.25 15.79
CA TYR A 64 15.44 6.36 15.12
C TYR A 64 13.90 6.21 15.07
N TRP A 65 13.36 5.05 15.43
CA TRP A 65 11.91 4.80 15.37
C TRP A 65 11.11 5.54 16.43
N GLY A 66 11.75 5.95 17.54
CA GLY A 66 11.08 6.56 18.69
C GLY A 66 9.99 5.62 19.24
N THR A 67 8.89 6.21 19.71
CA THR A 67 7.79 5.44 20.35
C THR A 67 6.70 4.99 19.38
N LYS A 68 6.65 5.55 18.15
CA LYS A 68 5.58 5.30 17.18
C LYS A 68 6.08 4.60 15.91
N GLY A 69 7.37 4.65 15.64
CA GLY A 69 7.96 4.06 14.44
C GLY A 69 8.13 2.55 14.53
N GLY A 70 8.67 1.96 13.48
CA GLY A 70 8.85 0.52 13.36
C GLY A 70 9.10 0.09 11.92
N ILE A 71 8.50 -1.00 11.48
CA ILE A 71 8.63 -1.52 10.12
C ILE A 71 7.35 -1.28 9.33
N THR A 72 7.48 -0.78 8.10
CA THR A 72 6.42 -0.77 7.10
C THR A 72 6.79 -1.70 5.95
N VAL A 73 5.87 -2.54 5.53
CA VAL A 73 5.97 -3.25 4.26
C VAL A 73 5.15 -2.53 3.21
N SER A 74 5.71 -2.33 2.03
CA SER A 74 5.14 -1.63 0.89
C SER A 74 5.68 -2.22 -0.42
N GLY A 75 5.79 -1.45 -1.51
CA GLY A 75 6.48 -1.82 -2.74
C GLY A 75 5.56 -2.17 -3.88
N GLY A 76 5.54 -3.44 -4.30
CA GLY A 76 4.52 -4.00 -5.18
C GLY A 76 3.19 -4.13 -4.45
N GLU A 77 2.78 -5.35 -4.15
CA GLU A 77 1.63 -5.62 -3.28
C GLU A 77 2.06 -6.63 -2.19
N PRO A 78 2.28 -6.19 -0.94
CA PRO A 78 2.80 -7.08 0.11
C PRO A 78 1.92 -8.29 0.39
N LEU A 79 0.59 -8.16 0.29
CA LEU A 79 -0.35 -9.26 0.49
C LEU A 79 -0.22 -10.36 -0.58
N PHE A 80 0.49 -10.08 -1.69
CA PHE A 80 0.80 -11.08 -2.71
C PHE A 80 1.77 -12.16 -2.20
N GLN A 81 2.57 -11.85 -1.16
CA GLN A 81 3.47 -12.76 -0.46
C GLN A 81 3.01 -12.98 1.00
N ILE A 82 1.73 -13.26 1.22
CA ILE A 82 1.09 -13.26 2.55
C ILE A 82 1.75 -14.24 3.54
N ASP A 83 2.26 -15.38 3.09
CA ASP A 83 2.92 -16.36 3.96
C ASP A 83 4.21 -15.79 4.55
N PHE A 84 5.04 -15.18 3.71
CA PHE A 84 6.28 -14.54 4.14
C PHE A 84 6.01 -13.32 5.02
N LEU A 85 5.02 -12.51 4.66
CA LEU A 85 4.62 -11.34 5.44
C LEU A 85 4.13 -11.73 6.84
N LEU A 86 3.35 -12.81 6.96
CA LEU A 86 2.88 -13.31 8.25
C LEU A 86 4.05 -13.77 9.13
N GLU A 87 5.04 -14.49 8.56
CA GLU A 87 6.24 -14.89 9.29
C GLU A 87 7.03 -13.67 9.76
N LEU A 88 7.27 -12.70 8.86
CA LEU A 88 7.99 -11.47 9.17
C LEU A 88 7.33 -10.68 10.32
N PHE A 89 6.02 -10.46 10.25
CA PHE A 89 5.33 -9.69 11.29
C PHE A 89 5.18 -10.45 12.60
N THR A 90 5.09 -11.76 12.54
CA THR A 90 5.14 -12.60 13.76
C THR A 90 6.48 -12.43 14.49
N GLU A 91 7.59 -12.42 13.77
CA GLU A 91 8.92 -12.19 14.36
C GLU A 91 9.09 -10.72 14.83
N CYS A 92 8.52 -9.75 14.09
CA CYS A 92 8.47 -8.35 14.55
C CYS A 92 7.82 -8.23 15.93
N LYS A 93 6.68 -8.91 16.15
CA LYS A 93 5.99 -8.86 17.45
C LYS A 93 6.79 -9.46 18.58
N LYS A 94 7.52 -10.55 18.35
CA LYS A 94 8.44 -11.13 19.35
C LYS A 94 9.53 -10.16 19.78
N ARG A 95 9.91 -9.23 18.89
CA ARG A 95 10.94 -8.20 19.11
C ARG A 95 10.36 -6.84 19.55
N ASN A 96 9.05 -6.76 19.84
CA ASN A 96 8.33 -5.52 20.17
C ASN A 96 8.51 -4.44 19.10
N ILE A 97 8.42 -4.80 17.82
CA ILE A 97 8.48 -3.90 16.68
C ILE A 97 7.06 -3.58 16.23
N ASN A 98 6.75 -2.28 16.06
CA ASN A 98 5.49 -1.84 15.47
C ASN A 98 5.45 -2.16 13.97
N THR A 99 4.31 -2.66 13.49
CA THR A 99 4.13 -3.19 12.12
C THR A 99 3.06 -2.41 11.36
N CYS A 100 3.38 -2.05 10.13
CA CYS A 100 2.50 -1.35 9.21
C CYS A 100 2.48 -2.02 7.85
N ILE A 101 1.31 -2.19 7.25
CA ILE A 101 1.15 -2.66 5.86
C ILE A 101 0.66 -1.51 5.01
N ASP A 102 1.37 -1.19 3.93
CA ASP A 102 0.93 -0.30 2.87
C ASP A 102 0.48 -1.15 1.68
N THR A 103 -0.80 -1.14 1.36
CA THR A 103 -1.42 -2.07 0.42
C THR A 103 -2.51 -1.44 -0.43
N SER A 104 -2.63 -1.90 -1.65
CA SER A 104 -3.79 -1.61 -2.51
C SER A 104 -5.03 -2.43 -2.14
N GLY A 105 -4.88 -3.52 -1.36
CA GLY A 105 -5.94 -4.48 -1.10
C GLY A 105 -6.46 -5.24 -2.32
N GLY A 106 -5.80 -5.09 -3.48
CA GLY A 106 -6.27 -5.65 -4.75
C GLY A 106 -6.22 -7.17 -4.84
N VAL A 107 -5.53 -7.83 -3.92
CA VAL A 107 -5.42 -9.30 -3.83
C VAL A 107 -6.23 -9.90 -2.69
N PHE A 108 -7.00 -9.08 -1.96
CA PHE A 108 -7.80 -9.56 -0.85
C PHE A 108 -8.84 -10.59 -1.32
N LYS A 109 -9.01 -11.64 -0.53
CA LYS A 109 -10.01 -12.68 -0.74
C LYS A 109 -10.83 -12.89 0.52
N THR A 110 -12.12 -13.07 0.37
CA THR A 110 -13.00 -13.43 1.48
C THR A 110 -12.86 -14.91 1.83
N LYS A 111 -13.44 -15.30 2.97
CA LYS A 111 -13.45 -16.70 3.41
C LYS A 111 -14.15 -17.62 2.41
N GLU A 112 -15.18 -17.13 1.73
CA GLU A 112 -15.93 -17.87 0.71
C GLU A 112 -15.16 -18.03 -0.60
N GLU A 113 -14.28 -17.07 -0.92
CA GLU A 113 -13.46 -17.08 -2.14
C GLU A 113 -12.20 -17.95 -1.97
N ASP A 114 -11.55 -17.88 -0.79
CA ASP A 114 -10.35 -18.66 -0.47
C ASP A 114 -10.16 -18.71 1.06
N SER A 115 -10.66 -19.78 1.67
CA SER A 115 -10.64 -19.89 3.14
C SER A 115 -9.24 -20.04 3.73
N GLU A 116 -8.28 -20.65 3.00
CA GLU A 116 -6.90 -20.79 3.46
C GLU A 116 -6.18 -19.45 3.47
N TRP A 117 -6.30 -18.67 2.37
CA TRP A 117 -5.74 -17.35 2.28
C TRP A 117 -6.35 -16.42 3.34
N PHE A 118 -7.67 -16.50 3.54
CA PHE A 118 -8.37 -15.67 4.50
C PHE A 118 -7.94 -15.96 5.95
N GLN A 119 -7.73 -17.22 6.32
CA GLN A 119 -7.19 -17.58 7.65
C GLN A 119 -5.78 -17.00 7.88
N LYS A 120 -4.94 -16.96 6.82
CA LYS A 120 -3.62 -16.31 6.90
C LYS A 120 -3.78 -14.82 7.10
N PHE A 121 -4.73 -14.19 6.41
CA PHE A 121 -5.02 -12.77 6.57
C PHE A 121 -5.54 -12.44 7.98
N GLU A 122 -6.44 -13.25 8.54
CA GLU A 122 -6.90 -13.09 9.93
C GLU A 122 -5.72 -13.14 10.93
N LYS A 123 -4.82 -14.12 10.79
CA LYS A 123 -3.60 -14.22 11.62
C LYS A 123 -2.68 -13.02 11.42
N LEU A 124 -2.52 -12.54 10.18
CA LEU A 124 -1.74 -11.37 9.86
C LEU A 124 -2.29 -10.11 10.55
N MET A 125 -3.62 -9.96 10.60
CA MET A 125 -4.25 -8.83 11.31
C MET A 125 -3.98 -8.84 12.82
N GLN A 126 -3.74 -9.99 13.44
CA GLN A 126 -3.38 -10.08 14.86
C GLN A 126 -1.96 -9.54 15.14
N VAL A 127 -1.08 -9.59 14.15
CA VAL A 127 0.32 -9.14 14.26
C VAL A 127 0.60 -7.85 13.47
N THR A 128 -0.44 -7.18 12.97
CA THR A 128 -0.37 -5.88 12.29
C THR A 128 -0.94 -4.79 13.20
N ASP A 129 -0.24 -3.68 13.40
CA ASP A 129 -0.74 -2.57 14.22
C ASP A 129 -1.62 -1.62 13.43
N ILE A 130 -1.24 -1.31 12.20
CA ILE A 130 -1.95 -0.36 11.34
C ILE A 130 -1.79 -0.74 9.87
N LEU A 131 -2.77 -0.37 9.04
CA LEU A 131 -2.62 -0.43 7.59
C LEU A 131 -2.74 0.96 6.96
N LEU A 132 -1.96 1.19 5.92
CA LEU A 132 -2.18 2.24 4.93
C LEU A 132 -2.87 1.58 3.74
N VAL A 133 -4.08 2.01 3.43
CA VAL A 133 -4.90 1.36 2.40
C VAL A 133 -5.26 2.37 1.32
N ASP A 134 -4.91 2.03 0.10
CA ASP A 134 -5.23 2.88 -1.04
C ASP A 134 -6.71 2.79 -1.46
N ILE A 135 -7.31 3.93 -1.73
CA ILE A 135 -8.47 4.02 -2.62
C ILE A 135 -7.95 4.51 -3.97
N LYS A 136 -7.68 3.60 -4.91
CA LYS A 136 -7.14 3.96 -6.22
C LYS A 136 -8.17 4.74 -7.04
N HIS A 137 -9.41 4.26 -7.07
CA HIS A 137 -10.57 4.96 -7.64
C HIS A 137 -11.87 4.45 -7.03
N ILE A 138 -12.83 5.35 -6.78
CA ILE A 138 -14.12 5.00 -6.17
C ILE A 138 -15.08 4.31 -7.16
N ASN A 139 -15.05 4.67 -8.43
CA ASN A 139 -15.84 4.05 -9.48
C ASN A 139 -15.14 2.79 -10.02
N GLU A 140 -15.88 1.70 -10.16
CA GLU A 140 -15.31 0.38 -10.54
C GLU A 140 -14.74 0.35 -11.96
N GLU A 141 -15.40 0.97 -12.93
CA GLU A 141 -14.94 1.01 -14.33
C GLU A 141 -13.66 1.86 -14.47
N GLU A 142 -13.64 3.01 -13.82
CA GLU A 142 -12.46 3.87 -13.78
C GLU A 142 -11.31 3.22 -12.99
N HIS A 143 -11.64 2.48 -11.92
CA HIS A 143 -10.65 1.69 -11.17
C HIS A 143 -9.96 0.67 -12.08
N LYS A 144 -10.74 -0.09 -12.88
CA LYS A 144 -10.17 -1.06 -13.82
C LYS A 144 -9.30 -0.40 -14.89
N LYS A 145 -9.72 0.75 -15.42
CA LYS A 145 -8.91 1.51 -16.38
C LYS A 145 -7.60 1.99 -15.76
N LEU A 146 -7.65 2.46 -14.52
CA LEU A 146 -6.51 3.00 -13.81
C LEU A 146 -5.51 1.95 -13.35
N THR A 147 -5.98 0.75 -12.94
CA THR A 147 -5.17 -0.25 -12.25
C THR A 147 -5.02 -1.57 -12.99
N GLY A 148 -5.83 -1.81 -14.01
CA GLY A 148 -5.89 -3.07 -14.76
C GLY A 148 -6.70 -4.19 -14.10
N ILE A 149 -7.19 -4.00 -12.86
CA ILE A 149 -7.96 -5.01 -12.11
C ILE A 149 -9.21 -4.42 -11.44
N SER A 150 -10.08 -5.29 -10.92
CA SER A 150 -11.26 -4.89 -10.15
C SER A 150 -10.91 -4.25 -8.80
N GLY A 151 -11.67 -3.23 -8.40
CA GLY A 151 -11.61 -2.62 -7.06
C GLY A 151 -12.42 -3.36 -5.99
N LEU A 152 -13.21 -4.37 -6.37
CA LEU A 152 -14.06 -5.11 -5.42
C LEU A 152 -13.28 -5.79 -4.28
N PRO A 153 -12.11 -6.43 -4.49
CA PRO A 153 -11.31 -6.97 -3.40
C PRO A 153 -10.95 -5.91 -2.35
N ASN A 154 -10.51 -4.74 -2.78
CA ASN A 154 -10.20 -3.62 -1.89
C ASN A 154 -11.42 -3.19 -1.05
N ARG A 155 -12.63 -3.09 -1.67
CA ARG A 155 -13.87 -2.75 -0.94
C ARG A 155 -14.23 -3.78 0.11
N LYS A 156 -14.11 -5.08 -0.23
CA LYS A 156 -14.33 -6.19 0.71
C LYS A 156 -13.33 -6.13 1.87
N MET A 157 -12.07 -5.78 1.59
CA MET A 157 -11.06 -5.61 2.63
C MET A 157 -11.40 -4.46 3.57
N PHE A 158 -11.82 -3.30 3.07
CA PHE A 158 -12.28 -2.18 3.91
C PHE A 158 -13.42 -2.61 4.85
N ALA A 159 -14.44 -3.29 4.33
CA ALA A 159 -15.56 -3.77 5.15
C ALA A 159 -15.10 -4.73 6.25
N TYR A 160 -14.18 -5.65 5.95
CA TYR A 160 -13.62 -6.56 6.95
C TYR A 160 -12.78 -5.82 8.00
N LEU A 161 -11.90 -4.90 7.59
CA LEU A 161 -11.07 -4.12 8.51
C LEU A 161 -11.92 -3.23 9.43
N ASP A 162 -13.01 -2.66 8.94
CA ASP A 162 -13.97 -1.90 9.75
C ASP A 162 -14.69 -2.82 10.76
N GLN A 163 -15.16 -4.00 10.33
CA GLN A 163 -15.81 -4.98 11.19
C GLN A 163 -14.94 -5.39 12.38
N ILE A 164 -13.62 -5.57 12.18
CA ILE A 164 -12.68 -5.95 13.26
C ILE A 164 -12.07 -4.73 13.96
N ASN A 165 -12.52 -3.52 13.63
CA ASN A 165 -12.01 -2.24 14.14
C ASN A 165 -10.47 -2.10 14.04
N LYS A 166 -9.90 -2.57 12.91
CA LYS A 166 -8.46 -2.47 12.65
C LYS A 166 -8.11 -1.04 12.25
N PRO A 167 -7.16 -0.36 12.93
CA PRO A 167 -6.76 1.00 12.59
C PRO A 167 -6.23 1.08 11.16
N ILE A 168 -6.74 2.05 10.39
CA ILE A 168 -6.27 2.31 9.03
C ILE A 168 -6.01 3.80 8.78
N TRP A 169 -5.06 4.07 7.90
CA TRP A 169 -4.96 5.32 7.16
C TRP A 169 -5.39 5.06 5.73
N ILE A 170 -6.13 5.98 5.15
CA ILE A 170 -6.54 5.91 3.74
C ILE A 170 -5.62 6.81 2.92
N ARG A 171 -5.14 6.29 1.79
CA ARG A 171 -4.37 7.02 0.80
C ARG A 171 -5.12 7.14 -0.50
N HIS A 172 -5.11 8.33 -1.08
CA HIS A 172 -5.71 8.58 -2.38
C HIS A 172 -4.78 9.45 -3.22
N VAL A 173 -4.36 8.94 -4.39
CA VAL A 173 -3.53 9.70 -5.32
C VAL A 173 -4.43 10.60 -6.16
N LEU A 174 -4.22 11.91 -6.09
CA LEU A 174 -4.94 12.90 -6.87
C LEU A 174 -4.31 13.04 -8.26
N VAL A 175 -4.91 12.40 -9.25
CA VAL A 175 -4.46 12.37 -10.64
C VAL A 175 -5.37 13.27 -11.48
N PRO A 176 -4.86 14.40 -12.06
CA PRO A 176 -5.69 15.32 -12.83
C PRO A 176 -6.47 14.67 -13.96
N GLY A 177 -7.76 14.97 -14.05
CA GLY A 177 -8.68 14.42 -15.05
C GLY A 177 -9.11 12.96 -14.82
N ILE A 178 -8.52 12.28 -13.87
CA ILE A 178 -8.81 10.86 -13.58
C ILE A 178 -9.49 10.72 -12.21
N THR A 179 -8.81 11.08 -11.12
CA THR A 179 -9.33 10.88 -9.75
C THR A 179 -9.80 12.16 -9.08
N ASP A 180 -9.57 13.33 -9.68
CA ASP A 180 -9.81 14.67 -9.11
C ASP A 180 -11.17 15.27 -9.45
N LYS A 181 -12.05 14.55 -10.18
CA LYS A 181 -13.40 15.03 -10.48
C LYS A 181 -14.25 15.07 -9.21
N ASP A 182 -15.00 16.16 -9.02
CA ASP A 182 -15.84 16.38 -7.83
C ASP A 182 -16.78 15.23 -7.55
N GLU A 183 -17.40 14.64 -8.59
CA GLU A 183 -18.28 13.48 -8.43
C GLU A 183 -17.58 12.29 -7.75
N PHE A 184 -16.30 12.04 -8.08
CA PHE A 184 -15.52 10.95 -7.52
C PHE A 184 -14.97 11.29 -6.13
N LEU A 185 -14.57 12.54 -5.91
CA LEU A 185 -14.14 13.01 -4.59
C LEU A 185 -15.29 12.93 -3.58
N ILE A 186 -16.49 13.37 -3.96
CA ILE A 186 -17.70 13.27 -3.14
C ILE A 186 -18.02 11.81 -2.82
N GLN A 187 -18.04 10.92 -3.82
CA GLN A 187 -18.28 9.49 -3.62
C GLN A 187 -17.22 8.86 -2.71
N THR A 188 -15.94 9.24 -2.88
CA THR A 188 -14.83 8.76 -2.04
C THR A 188 -15.01 9.22 -0.60
N ARG A 189 -15.30 10.49 -0.37
CA ARG A 189 -15.60 11.05 0.95
C ARG A 189 -16.79 10.34 1.60
N ASP A 190 -17.87 10.15 0.87
CA ASP A 190 -19.07 9.54 1.40
C ASP A 190 -18.83 8.06 1.75
N PHE A 191 -18.03 7.33 0.95
CA PHE A 191 -17.58 5.98 1.30
C PHE A 191 -16.70 6.00 2.57
N ILE A 192 -15.73 6.89 2.68
CA ILE A 192 -14.86 6.99 3.87
C ILE A 192 -15.68 7.25 5.12
N ARG A 193 -16.74 8.06 5.04
CA ARG A 193 -17.64 8.37 6.16
C ARG A 193 -18.46 7.16 6.67
N THR A 194 -18.55 6.09 5.89
CA THR A 194 -19.18 4.84 6.35
C THR A 194 -18.25 3.98 7.22
N LEU A 195 -16.97 4.28 7.27
CA LEU A 195 -15.96 3.52 8.00
C LEU A 195 -15.69 4.15 9.37
N HIS A 196 -15.57 3.32 10.43
CA HIS A 196 -15.41 3.76 11.82
C HIS A 196 -13.95 3.64 12.32
N ASN A 197 -13.11 2.91 11.59
CA ASN A 197 -11.73 2.58 11.97
C ASN A 197 -10.67 3.47 11.32
N VAL A 198 -11.07 4.51 10.58
CA VAL A 198 -10.17 5.44 9.87
C VAL A 198 -9.56 6.43 10.85
N GLN A 199 -8.23 6.43 10.95
CA GLN A 199 -7.49 7.38 11.78
C GLN A 199 -7.00 8.60 10.99
N ARG A 200 -6.78 8.44 9.68
CA ARG A 200 -6.23 9.50 8.81
C ARG A 200 -6.61 9.27 7.36
N VAL A 201 -6.78 10.35 6.63
CA VAL A 201 -6.92 10.36 5.16
C VAL A 201 -5.80 11.22 4.59
N GLU A 202 -5.09 10.69 3.59
CA GLU A 202 -4.00 11.37 2.91
C GLU A 202 -4.31 11.52 1.42
N ILE A 203 -4.38 12.76 0.95
CA ILE A 203 -4.43 13.07 -0.47
C ILE A 203 -2.98 13.26 -0.94
N LEU A 204 -2.55 12.39 -1.83
CA LEU A 204 -1.20 12.38 -2.39
C LEU A 204 -1.22 13.01 -3.79
N PRO A 205 -0.58 14.17 -4.01
CA PRO A 205 -0.51 14.74 -5.33
C PRO A 205 0.23 13.82 -6.29
N TYR A 206 -0.34 13.54 -7.47
CA TYR A 206 0.35 12.85 -8.54
C TYR A 206 1.61 13.61 -8.95
N HIS A 207 2.67 12.87 -9.26
CA HIS A 207 3.89 13.41 -9.88
C HIS A 207 4.52 12.37 -10.82
N GLY A 208 5.17 12.84 -11.88
CA GLY A 208 5.76 11.99 -12.93
C GLY A 208 7.15 11.43 -12.63
N LEU A 209 7.61 11.42 -11.38
CA LEU A 209 8.98 10.97 -11.03
C LEU A 209 9.27 9.51 -11.37
N GLY A 210 8.22 8.67 -11.50
CA GLY A 210 8.37 7.28 -11.93
C GLY A 210 8.76 7.10 -13.40
N ALA A 211 8.57 8.10 -14.26
CA ALA A 211 8.78 8.01 -15.71
C ALA A 211 10.18 7.51 -16.11
N MET A 212 11.22 7.87 -15.33
CA MET A 212 12.59 7.40 -15.58
C MET A 212 12.71 5.88 -15.52
N LYS A 213 12.08 5.24 -14.54
CA LYS A 213 12.09 3.78 -14.39
C LYS A 213 11.39 3.06 -15.56
N TYR A 214 10.33 3.66 -16.13
CA TYR A 214 9.68 3.13 -17.33
C TYR A 214 10.63 3.14 -18.52
N LYS A 215 11.36 4.24 -18.71
CA LYS A 215 12.38 4.35 -19.75
C LYS A 215 13.48 3.30 -19.59
N ASP A 216 13.97 3.09 -18.37
CA ASP A 216 15.03 2.10 -18.07
C ASP A 216 14.53 0.66 -18.34
N LEU A 217 13.25 0.41 -18.16
CA LEU A 217 12.58 -0.87 -18.48
C LEU A 217 12.20 -1.01 -19.96
N GLY A 218 12.38 0.03 -20.78
CA GLY A 218 11.97 0.03 -22.19
C GLY A 218 10.47 -0.01 -22.42
N ILE A 219 9.66 0.49 -21.48
CA ILE A 219 8.20 0.55 -21.55
C ILE A 219 7.71 2.00 -21.57
N GLU A 220 6.60 2.26 -22.26
CA GLU A 220 6.01 3.60 -22.31
C GLU A 220 5.36 3.98 -20.97
N TYR A 221 5.60 5.22 -20.52
CA TYR A 221 4.92 5.75 -19.34
C TYR A 221 3.54 6.29 -19.74
N PRO A 222 2.43 5.71 -19.22
CA PRO A 222 1.09 6.06 -19.71
C PRO A 222 0.68 7.51 -19.47
N LEU A 223 1.27 8.17 -18.46
CA LEU A 223 0.95 9.54 -18.06
C LEU A 223 2.09 10.53 -18.32
N GLU A 224 2.93 10.27 -19.34
CA GLU A 224 4.14 11.07 -19.63
C GLU A 224 3.84 12.58 -19.79
N LYS A 225 2.68 12.91 -20.38
CA LYS A 225 2.27 14.29 -20.67
C LYS A 225 1.40 14.93 -19.58
N LEU A 226 1.12 14.18 -18.51
CA LEU A 226 0.24 14.66 -17.46
C LEU A 226 1.03 15.47 -16.44
N GLU A 227 0.59 16.71 -16.24
CA GLU A 227 1.15 17.60 -15.23
C GLU A 227 0.67 17.22 -13.81
N SER A 228 1.44 17.59 -12.80
CA SER A 228 1.03 17.45 -11.40
C SER A 228 -0.18 18.34 -11.09
N PRO A 229 -1.06 17.95 -10.15
CA PRO A 229 -2.18 18.77 -9.74
C PRO A 229 -1.71 20.09 -9.12
N THR A 230 -2.49 21.15 -9.31
CA THR A 230 -2.19 22.46 -8.70
C THR A 230 -2.39 22.40 -7.18
N LYS A 231 -1.82 23.38 -6.46
CA LYS A 231 -2.02 23.50 -5.01
C LYS A 231 -3.51 23.69 -4.67
N GLU A 232 -4.21 24.46 -5.49
CA GLU A 232 -5.65 24.72 -5.35
C GLU A 232 -6.45 23.43 -5.50
N SER A 233 -6.15 22.60 -6.52
CA SER A 233 -6.79 21.29 -6.72
C SER A 233 -6.55 20.35 -5.54
N VAL A 234 -5.32 20.32 -5.01
CA VAL A 234 -4.99 19.51 -3.83
C VAL A 234 -5.73 20.01 -2.57
N MET A 235 -5.86 21.31 -2.39
CA MET A 235 -6.62 21.88 -1.26
C MET A 235 -8.10 21.55 -1.39
N HIS A 236 -8.69 21.74 -2.56
CA HIS A 236 -10.08 21.38 -2.84
C HIS A 236 -10.38 19.90 -2.55
N ALA A 237 -9.49 19.00 -2.96
CA ALA A 237 -9.67 17.57 -2.70
C ALA A 237 -9.57 17.17 -1.21
N LYS A 238 -9.08 18.05 -0.34
CA LYS A 238 -8.98 17.84 1.12
C LYS A 238 -10.21 18.33 1.90
N GLU A 239 -11.07 19.13 1.28
CA GLU A 239 -12.31 19.65 1.85
C GLU A 239 -13.45 18.61 1.80
#